data_08be46e90475e4c301a5ebd6e2e6ab32
#
_entry.id   08be46e90475e4c301a5ebd6e2e6ab32
#
_cell.length_a   1.000
_cell.length_b   1.000
_cell.length_c   1.000
_cell.angle_alpha   90.00
_cell.angle_beta   90.00
_cell.angle_gamma   90.00
#
_symmetry.space_group_name_H-M   'P 1'
#
loop_
_entity.id
_entity.type
_entity.pdbx_description
1 polymer ?
#
loop_
_entity_poly.entity_id
_entity_poly.type
_entity_poly.pdbx_seq_one_letter_code
_entity_poly.pdbx_strand_id
1 'polypeptide(L)'
;EFIDTVQKAIATGEIIRTQITPDNLKQVFDRWVEMIGREIRGIEPENYCLLFFADIMSDGTVSTHENLPAELLHRHNRPTFLLDGKLYELGNYDGYRKFWAIYNRPPEVEYRNYLLERRDSLIPTDERSFKGAYFTPLHVVEKAYELLNRTLGKNWQRDFIVWDMCCGVGNLETKHSNHRNIFMS
;
A
#
# COMPACT_ATOMS: atom_id res chain seq x y z
N GLU A 1 14.40 -21.07 -17.32
CA GLU A 1 14.95 -22.26 -16.64
C GLU A 1 14.90 -22.14 -15.10
N PHE A 2 15.57 -21.15 -14.46
CA PHE A 2 15.52 -21.01 -12.98
C PHE A 2 14.10 -20.73 -12.46
N ILE A 3 13.41 -19.77 -13.07
CA ILE A 3 12.04 -19.40 -12.68
C ILE A 3 11.07 -20.57 -12.88
N ASP A 4 11.18 -21.28 -13.98
CA ASP A 4 10.31 -22.42 -14.28
C ASP A 4 10.53 -23.56 -13.26
N THR A 5 11.77 -23.77 -12.84
CA THR A 5 12.12 -24.75 -11.80
C THR A 5 11.51 -24.35 -10.45
N VAL A 6 11.62 -23.07 -10.05
CA VAL A 6 11.03 -22.56 -8.80
C VAL A 6 9.50 -22.62 -8.84
N GLN A 7 8.86 -22.24 -9.95
CA GLN A 7 7.41 -22.35 -10.10
C GLN A 7 6.92 -23.79 -10.02
N LYS A 8 7.65 -24.72 -10.62
CA LYS A 8 7.34 -26.15 -10.54
C LYS A 8 7.47 -26.67 -9.11
N ALA A 9 8.55 -26.31 -8.40
CA ALA A 9 8.76 -26.70 -7.01
C ALA A 9 7.68 -26.12 -6.07
N ILE A 10 7.21 -24.89 -6.32
CA ILE A 10 6.07 -24.30 -5.60
C ILE A 10 4.79 -25.08 -5.88
N ALA A 11 4.51 -25.40 -7.14
CA ALA A 11 3.31 -26.13 -7.55
C ALA A 11 3.25 -27.56 -7.00
N THR A 12 4.42 -28.19 -6.79
CA THR A 12 4.55 -29.52 -6.17
C THR A 12 4.60 -29.48 -4.63
N GLY A 13 4.58 -28.28 -4.01
CA GLY A 13 4.69 -28.12 -2.55
C GLY A 13 6.11 -28.29 -2.00
N GLU A 14 7.11 -28.38 -2.85
CA GLU A 14 8.51 -28.47 -2.43
C GLU A 14 9.07 -27.14 -1.92
N ILE A 15 8.52 -26.02 -2.41
CA ILE A 15 8.87 -24.66 -1.95
C ILE A 15 7.60 -23.91 -1.58
N ILE A 16 7.58 -23.40 -0.35
CA ILE A 16 6.53 -22.47 0.12
C ILE A 16 7.05 -21.04 -0.06
N ARG A 17 6.28 -20.18 -0.73
CA ARG A 17 6.61 -18.76 -0.83
C ARG A 17 6.59 -18.09 0.53
N THR A 18 7.51 -17.16 0.73
CA THR A 18 7.60 -16.40 1.98
C THR A 18 6.43 -15.43 2.11
N GLN A 19 5.74 -15.49 3.24
CA GLN A 19 4.70 -14.52 3.58
C GLN A 19 5.30 -13.15 3.87
N ILE A 20 4.61 -12.10 3.43
CA ILE A 20 4.95 -10.72 3.81
C ILE A 20 4.20 -10.41 5.09
N THR A 21 4.97 -10.12 6.15
CA THR A 21 4.47 -9.87 7.50
C THR A 21 4.97 -8.52 8.01
N PRO A 22 4.40 -7.98 9.10
CA PRO A 22 4.91 -6.77 9.72
C PRO A 22 6.39 -6.84 10.11
N ASP A 23 6.89 -8.03 10.45
CA ASP A 23 8.27 -8.22 10.92
C ASP A 23 9.30 -8.18 9.79
N ASN A 24 8.95 -8.66 8.59
CA ASN A 24 9.86 -8.66 7.44
C ASN A 24 9.58 -7.53 6.42
N LEU A 25 8.58 -6.67 6.66
CA LEU A 25 8.11 -5.67 5.71
C LEU A 25 9.25 -4.78 5.18
N LYS A 26 10.09 -4.26 6.07
CA LYS A 26 11.21 -3.37 5.68
C LYS A 26 12.21 -4.10 4.78
N GLN A 27 12.57 -5.33 5.12
CA GLN A 27 13.50 -6.14 4.31
C GLN A 27 12.90 -6.47 2.93
N VAL A 28 11.61 -6.79 2.89
CA VAL A 28 10.89 -7.06 1.65
C VAL A 28 10.82 -5.81 0.78
N PHE A 29 10.54 -4.65 1.38
CA PHE A 29 10.53 -3.36 0.68
C PHE A 29 11.89 -3.02 0.08
N ASP A 30 12.96 -3.11 0.84
CA ASP A 30 14.32 -2.83 0.35
C ASP A 30 14.68 -3.72 -0.85
N ARG A 31 14.34 -5.01 -0.77
CA ARG A 31 14.53 -5.95 -1.88
C ARG A 31 13.62 -5.63 -3.07
N TRP A 32 12.38 -5.22 -2.82
CA TRP A 32 11.47 -4.78 -3.89
C TRP A 32 12.01 -3.54 -4.62
N VAL A 33 12.51 -2.56 -3.88
CA VAL A 33 13.13 -1.36 -4.49
C VAL A 33 14.32 -1.75 -5.36
N GLU A 34 15.18 -2.65 -4.89
CA GLU A 34 16.36 -3.10 -5.63
C GLU A 34 16.01 -3.86 -6.90
N MET A 35 15.03 -4.77 -6.85
CA MET A 35 14.70 -5.68 -7.95
C MET A 35 13.63 -5.13 -8.89
N ILE A 36 12.75 -4.25 -8.41
CA ILE A 36 11.57 -3.77 -9.14
C ILE A 36 11.55 -2.25 -9.21
N GLY A 37 11.63 -1.56 -8.08
CA GLY A 37 11.47 -0.10 -8.00
C GLY A 37 12.39 0.65 -8.96
N ARG A 38 13.65 0.29 -9.00
CA ARG A 38 14.66 0.90 -9.88
C ARG A 38 14.44 0.65 -11.38
N GLU A 39 13.65 -0.37 -11.71
CA GLU A 39 13.27 -0.72 -13.08
C GLU A 39 12.02 0.02 -13.56
N ILE A 40 11.34 0.76 -12.67
CA ILE A 40 10.15 1.54 -13.03
C ILE A 40 10.59 2.87 -13.64
N ARG A 41 10.31 3.06 -14.92
CA ARG A 41 10.79 4.23 -15.67
C ARG A 41 10.03 5.49 -15.28
N GLY A 42 10.78 6.54 -14.95
CA GLY A 42 10.24 7.88 -14.71
C GLY A 42 9.50 8.06 -13.39
N ILE A 43 9.62 7.10 -12.45
CA ILE A 43 9.13 7.24 -11.08
C ILE A 43 10.20 7.84 -10.18
N GLU A 44 9.81 8.75 -9.31
CA GLU A 44 10.69 9.30 -8.29
C GLU A 44 10.81 8.31 -7.10
N PRO A 45 12.00 8.15 -6.49
CA PRO A 45 12.24 7.20 -5.41
C PRO A 45 11.29 7.33 -4.22
N GLU A 46 10.83 8.53 -3.92
CA GLU A 46 9.86 8.84 -2.87
C GLU A 46 8.50 8.17 -3.07
N ASN A 47 8.17 7.82 -4.31
CA ASN A 47 6.93 7.13 -4.65
C ASN A 47 7.05 5.60 -4.60
N TYR A 48 8.24 5.05 -4.38
CA TYR A 48 8.43 3.60 -4.32
C TYR A 48 7.53 2.93 -3.28
N CYS A 49 7.35 3.55 -2.13
CA CYS A 49 6.49 3.01 -1.07
C CYS A 49 5.04 2.84 -1.54
N LEU A 50 4.48 3.81 -2.28
CA LEU A 50 3.12 3.76 -2.79
C LEU A 50 2.95 2.62 -3.80
N LEU A 51 3.90 2.49 -4.73
CA LEU A 51 3.88 1.44 -5.75
C LEU A 51 4.11 0.05 -5.14
N PHE A 52 4.98 -0.05 -4.14
CA PHE A 52 5.20 -1.28 -3.40
C PHE A 52 3.91 -1.79 -2.74
N PHE A 53 3.16 -0.91 -2.06
CA PHE A 53 1.88 -1.31 -1.46
C PHE A 53 0.84 -1.69 -2.51
N ALA A 54 0.77 -0.99 -3.64
CA ALA A 54 -0.10 -1.39 -4.74
C ALA A 54 0.24 -2.80 -5.26
N ASP A 55 1.52 -3.13 -5.33
CA ASP A 55 2.00 -4.43 -5.83
C ASP A 55 1.75 -5.56 -4.81
N ILE A 56 2.11 -5.38 -3.54
CA ILE A 56 1.92 -6.43 -2.53
C ILE A 56 0.46 -6.67 -2.17
N MET A 57 -0.40 -5.65 -2.27
CA MET A 57 -1.85 -5.76 -2.01
C MET A 57 -2.63 -6.18 -3.26
N SER A 58 -1.97 -6.65 -4.30
CA SER A 58 -2.58 -7.23 -5.49
C SER A 58 -2.51 -8.76 -5.45
N ASP A 59 -3.36 -9.41 -6.23
CA ASP A 59 -3.25 -10.85 -6.52
C ASP A 59 -2.30 -11.14 -7.68
N GLY A 60 -1.67 -10.11 -8.22
CA GLY A 60 -0.83 -10.15 -9.41
C GLY A 60 -1.54 -9.72 -10.68
N THR A 61 -2.83 -9.46 -10.64
CA THR A 61 -3.66 -8.98 -11.77
C THR A 61 -4.45 -7.73 -11.42
N VAL A 62 -5.05 -7.68 -10.24
CA VAL A 62 -5.85 -6.56 -9.77
C VAL A 62 -5.52 -6.24 -8.32
N SER A 63 -5.72 -4.99 -7.93
CA SER A 63 -5.61 -4.58 -6.54
C SER A 63 -6.74 -5.22 -5.71
N THR A 64 -6.37 -5.78 -4.57
CA THR A 64 -7.32 -6.37 -3.60
C THR A 64 -7.67 -5.41 -2.47
N HIS A 65 -7.16 -4.18 -2.52
CA HIS A 65 -7.38 -3.14 -1.52
C HIS A 65 -7.82 -1.84 -2.20
N GLU A 66 -9.00 -1.32 -1.82
CA GLU A 66 -9.68 -0.23 -2.52
C GLU A 66 -9.10 1.18 -2.24
N ASN A 67 -8.37 1.37 -1.14
CA ASN A 67 -7.95 2.70 -0.68
C ASN A 67 -6.44 2.92 -0.79
N LEU A 68 -5.84 2.53 -1.90
CA LEU A 68 -4.44 2.81 -2.19
C LEU A 68 -4.32 3.95 -3.21
N PRO A 69 -3.37 4.89 -3.02
CA PRO A 69 -3.16 6.00 -3.95
C PRO A 69 -2.56 5.55 -5.29
N ALA A 70 -1.99 4.36 -5.34
CA ALA A 70 -1.47 3.75 -6.55
C ALA A 70 -2.18 2.42 -6.84
N GLU A 71 -2.28 2.05 -8.09
CA GLU A 71 -2.89 0.82 -8.55
C GLU A 71 -1.91 0.00 -9.39
N LEU A 72 -1.98 -1.34 -9.27
CA LEU A 72 -1.34 -2.25 -10.21
C LEU A 72 -2.35 -2.62 -11.31
N LEU A 73 -1.93 -2.44 -12.55
CA LEU A 73 -2.69 -2.80 -13.74
C LEU A 73 -1.88 -3.81 -14.57
N HIS A 74 -2.57 -4.58 -15.42
CA HIS A 74 -1.92 -5.40 -16.44
C HIS A 74 -2.21 -4.86 -17.83
N ARG A 75 -1.16 -4.42 -18.51
CA ARG A 75 -1.23 -3.98 -19.90
C ARG A 75 -0.28 -4.81 -20.76
N HIS A 76 -0.76 -5.35 -21.85
CA HIS A 76 0.03 -6.20 -22.74
C HIS A 76 0.76 -7.35 -22.00
N ASN A 77 0.09 -7.98 -21.04
CA ASN A 77 0.65 -9.02 -20.16
C ASN A 77 1.86 -8.57 -19.32
N ARG A 78 1.98 -7.27 -19.04
CA ARG A 78 3.02 -6.72 -18.17
C ARG A 78 2.41 -5.90 -17.04
N PRO A 79 2.98 -5.97 -15.83
CA PRO A 79 2.58 -5.10 -14.74
C PRO A 79 2.89 -3.64 -15.10
N THR A 80 1.91 -2.78 -14.86
CA THR A 80 1.99 -1.33 -15.08
C THR A 80 1.39 -0.67 -13.86
N PHE A 81 2.09 0.30 -13.30
CA PHE A 81 1.60 1.04 -12.14
C PHE A 81 0.88 2.30 -12.57
N LEU A 82 -0.26 2.57 -11.96
CA LEU A 82 -0.98 3.83 -12.09
C LEU A 82 -0.83 4.63 -10.80
N LEU A 83 -0.34 5.87 -10.92
CA LEU A 83 -0.21 6.81 -9.81
C LEU A 83 -0.54 8.21 -10.35
N ASP A 84 -1.45 8.93 -9.68
CA ASP A 84 -1.90 10.28 -10.06
C ASP A 84 -2.31 10.41 -11.54
N GLY A 85 -3.02 9.39 -12.05
CA GLY A 85 -3.46 9.34 -13.45
C GLY A 85 -2.36 9.06 -14.48
N LYS A 86 -1.12 8.84 -14.04
CA LYS A 86 0.03 8.56 -14.90
C LYS A 86 0.43 7.09 -14.81
N LEU A 87 0.78 6.53 -15.95
CA LEU A 87 1.20 5.13 -16.08
C LEU A 87 2.71 5.02 -16.04
N TYR A 88 3.20 4.03 -15.27
CA TYR A 88 4.61 3.73 -15.11
C TYR A 88 4.88 2.26 -15.45
N GLU A 89 5.77 2.02 -16.40
CA GLU A 89 6.10 0.70 -16.89
C GLU A 89 7.47 0.23 -16.39
N LEU A 90 7.62 -1.09 -16.23
CA LEU A 90 8.91 -1.70 -15.91
C LEU A 90 9.83 -1.70 -17.13
N GLY A 91 11.08 -1.26 -16.95
CA GLY A 91 12.13 -1.36 -17.95
C GLY A 91 12.58 -2.82 -18.15
N ASN A 92 12.69 -3.57 -17.06
CA ASN A 92 13.05 -4.97 -17.06
C ASN A 92 12.07 -5.78 -16.20
N TYR A 93 11.52 -6.83 -16.78
CA TYR A 93 10.51 -7.69 -16.13
C TYR A 93 11.11 -8.88 -15.36
N ASP A 94 12.37 -9.18 -15.56
CA ASP A 94 12.99 -10.38 -14.97
C ASP A 94 13.11 -10.28 -13.46
N GLY A 95 13.49 -9.12 -12.91
CA GLY A 95 13.51 -8.85 -11.48
C GLY A 95 12.13 -9.01 -10.83
N TYR A 96 11.08 -8.52 -11.49
CA TYR A 96 9.70 -8.67 -11.05
C TYR A 96 9.29 -10.14 -10.92
N ARG A 97 9.57 -10.95 -11.95
CA ARG A 97 9.27 -12.40 -11.92
C ARG A 97 10.03 -13.12 -10.81
N LYS A 98 11.32 -12.80 -10.63
CA LYS A 98 12.16 -13.41 -9.60
C LYS A 98 11.68 -13.04 -8.19
N PHE A 99 11.31 -11.79 -7.96
CA PHE A 99 10.78 -11.33 -6.67
C PHE A 99 9.51 -12.10 -6.29
N TRP A 100 8.52 -12.17 -7.21
CA TRP A 100 7.25 -12.83 -6.96
C TRP A 100 7.34 -14.38 -7.03
N ALA A 101 8.46 -14.93 -7.40
CA ALA A 101 8.75 -16.35 -7.18
C ALA A 101 9.13 -16.66 -5.73
N ILE A 102 9.63 -15.66 -4.98
CA ILE A 102 10.06 -15.81 -3.59
C ILE A 102 8.94 -15.47 -2.60
N TYR A 103 8.20 -14.40 -2.86
CA TYR A 103 7.19 -13.88 -1.93
C TYR A 103 5.78 -14.24 -2.36
N ASN A 104 4.89 -14.36 -1.35
CA ASN A 104 3.45 -14.55 -1.57
C ASN A 104 2.72 -13.20 -1.56
N ARG A 105 1.70 -13.07 -2.43
CA ARG A 105 0.79 -11.93 -2.46
C ARG A 105 -0.63 -12.37 -2.84
N PRO A 106 -1.67 -11.67 -2.41
CA PRO A 106 -1.59 -10.61 -1.39
C PRO A 106 -1.23 -11.20 -0.03
N PRO A 107 -0.77 -10.38 0.93
CA PRO A 107 -0.54 -10.84 2.30
C PRO A 107 -1.83 -11.42 2.89
N GLU A 108 -1.70 -12.31 3.86
CA GLU A 108 -2.85 -12.85 4.59
C GLU A 108 -3.70 -11.73 5.21
N VAL A 109 -5.01 -11.93 5.25
CA VAL A 109 -5.98 -10.88 5.66
C VAL A 109 -5.64 -10.31 7.03
N GLU A 110 -5.18 -11.16 7.96
CA GLU A 110 -4.79 -10.75 9.30
C GLU A 110 -3.63 -9.75 9.34
N TYR A 111 -2.73 -9.78 8.34
CA TYR A 111 -1.57 -8.88 8.28
C TYR A 111 -1.84 -7.59 7.52
N ARG A 112 -2.84 -7.54 6.63
CA ARG A 112 -3.04 -6.40 5.70
C ARG A 112 -3.16 -5.06 6.41
N ASN A 113 -3.98 -4.98 7.46
CA ASN A 113 -4.16 -3.74 8.22
C ASN A 113 -2.86 -3.32 8.93
N TYR A 114 -2.16 -4.27 9.56
CA TYR A 114 -0.88 -3.99 10.21
C TYR A 114 0.20 -3.54 9.23
N LEU A 115 0.23 -4.10 8.03
CA LEU A 115 1.16 -3.69 6.97
C LEU A 115 0.89 -2.25 6.53
N LEU A 116 -0.39 -1.91 6.31
CA LEU A 116 -0.80 -0.55 5.94
C LEU A 116 -0.47 0.47 7.03
N GLU A 117 -0.67 0.13 8.30
CA GLU A 117 -0.30 0.98 9.44
C GLU A 117 1.22 1.25 9.52
N ARG A 118 2.03 0.29 9.08
CA ARG A 118 3.50 0.41 9.06
C ARG A 118 4.06 1.04 7.79
N ARG A 119 3.21 1.45 6.85
CA ARG A 119 3.64 2.10 5.61
C ARG A 119 4.62 3.24 5.85
N ASP A 120 4.34 4.07 6.85
CA ASP A 120 5.17 5.22 7.19
C ASP A 120 6.57 4.85 7.68
N SER A 121 6.75 3.65 8.24
CA SER A 121 8.05 3.17 8.70
C SER A 121 9.03 2.90 7.55
N LEU A 122 8.53 2.76 6.32
CA LEU A 122 9.34 2.53 5.14
C LEU A 122 9.88 3.83 4.52
N ILE A 123 9.26 4.97 4.85
CA ILE A 123 9.71 6.28 4.37
C ILE A 123 10.81 6.78 5.33
N PRO A 124 11.99 7.20 4.83
CA PRO A 124 13.03 7.78 5.67
C PRO A 124 12.54 8.94 6.52
N THR A 125 13.01 9.03 7.77
CA THR A 125 12.50 10.00 8.74
C THR A 125 12.70 11.46 8.31
N ASP A 126 13.81 11.74 7.65
CA ASP A 126 14.14 13.04 7.06
C ASP A 126 13.17 13.43 5.95
N GLU A 127 12.84 12.51 5.04
CA GLU A 127 11.85 12.73 3.99
C GLU A 127 10.44 12.92 4.55
N ARG A 128 10.05 12.11 5.56
CA ARG A 128 8.76 12.25 6.25
C ARG A 128 8.62 13.61 6.90
N SER A 129 9.66 14.04 7.60
CA SER A 129 9.69 15.32 8.30
C SER A 129 9.59 16.50 7.33
N PHE A 130 10.31 16.43 6.22
CA PHE A 130 10.32 17.49 5.21
C PHE A 130 8.99 17.61 4.46
N LYS A 131 8.33 16.50 4.15
CA LYS A 131 7.06 16.47 3.41
C LYS A 131 5.81 16.51 4.30
N GLY A 132 5.98 16.43 5.63
CA GLY A 132 4.84 16.30 6.55
C GLY A 132 4.00 15.03 6.33
N ALA A 133 4.58 14.01 5.69
CA ALA A 133 3.90 12.78 5.33
C ALA A 133 3.72 11.84 6.55
N TYR A 134 2.94 12.28 7.52
CA TYR A 134 2.54 11.48 8.66
C TYR A 134 1.11 10.98 8.45
N PHE A 135 0.95 9.67 8.47
CA PHE A 135 -0.37 9.04 8.32
C PHE A 135 -0.89 8.63 9.69
N THR A 136 -2.06 9.08 10.05
CA THR A 136 -2.68 8.69 11.32
C THR A 136 -2.99 7.20 11.32
N PRO A 137 -2.45 6.39 12.26
CA PRO A 137 -2.73 4.98 12.32
C PRO A 137 -4.23 4.69 12.53
N LEU A 138 -4.75 3.62 11.91
CA LEU A 138 -6.19 3.31 11.94
C LEU A 138 -6.75 3.14 13.35
N HIS A 139 -6.00 2.55 14.28
CA HIS A 139 -6.42 2.40 15.68
C HIS A 139 -6.58 3.76 16.40
N VAL A 140 -5.78 4.77 16.00
CA VAL A 140 -5.92 6.15 16.50
C VAL A 140 -7.16 6.79 15.91
N VAL A 141 -7.42 6.58 14.61
CA VAL A 141 -8.65 7.03 13.95
C VAL A 141 -9.88 6.44 14.63
N GLU A 142 -9.89 5.14 14.89
CA GLU A 142 -10.98 4.46 15.59
C GLU A 142 -11.23 5.08 16.97
N LYS A 143 -10.15 5.31 17.71
CA LYS A 143 -10.24 5.95 19.03
C LYS A 143 -10.77 7.37 18.98
N ALA A 144 -10.36 8.14 17.98
CA ALA A 144 -10.87 9.49 17.76
C ALA A 144 -12.39 9.47 17.49
N TYR A 145 -12.87 8.57 16.63
CA TYR A 145 -14.30 8.42 16.35
C TYR A 145 -15.10 7.94 17.57
N GLU A 146 -14.56 7.05 18.38
CA GLU A 146 -15.17 6.68 19.67
C GLU A 146 -15.35 7.90 20.58
N LEU A 147 -14.31 8.72 20.72
CA LEU A 147 -14.36 9.94 21.54
C LEU A 147 -15.36 10.94 20.99
N LEU A 148 -15.40 11.17 19.68
CA LEU A 148 -16.38 12.04 19.04
C LEU A 148 -17.81 11.54 19.26
N ASN A 149 -18.06 10.23 19.11
CA ASN A 149 -19.37 9.63 19.41
C ASN A 149 -19.80 9.83 20.86
N ARG A 150 -18.85 9.76 21.79
CA ARG A 150 -19.13 9.96 23.24
C ARG A 150 -19.40 11.42 23.57
N THR A 151 -18.71 12.35 22.92
CA THR A 151 -18.75 13.79 23.24
C THR A 151 -19.88 14.51 22.52
N LEU A 152 -20.08 14.20 21.22
CA LEU A 152 -21.01 14.89 20.35
C LEU A 152 -22.31 14.08 20.07
N GLY A 153 -22.36 12.85 20.56
CA GLY A 153 -23.47 11.93 20.29
C GLY A 153 -23.32 11.16 18.97
N LYS A 154 -24.07 10.07 18.81
CA LYS A 154 -23.92 9.14 17.68
C LYS A 154 -24.24 9.74 16.28
N ASN A 155 -24.94 10.87 16.24
CA ASN A 155 -25.36 11.51 14.99
C ASN A 155 -24.41 12.62 14.53
N TRP A 156 -23.29 12.84 15.21
CA TRP A 156 -22.39 13.96 14.93
C TRP A 156 -21.92 14.02 13.47
N GLN A 157 -21.70 12.88 12.82
CA GLN A 157 -21.27 12.82 11.42
C GLN A 157 -22.33 13.36 10.43
N ARG A 158 -23.60 13.38 10.84
CA ARG A 158 -24.69 14.00 10.08
C ARG A 158 -24.87 15.46 10.44
N ASP A 159 -24.71 15.79 11.72
CA ASP A 159 -25.13 17.06 12.29
C ASP A 159 -24.01 18.12 12.26
N PHE A 160 -22.75 17.70 12.06
CA PHE A 160 -21.59 18.57 11.98
C PHE A 160 -20.86 18.46 10.64
N ILE A 161 -20.26 19.59 10.25
CA ILE A 161 -19.30 19.63 9.14
C ILE A 161 -17.91 19.42 9.71
N VAL A 162 -17.15 18.52 9.09
CA VAL A 162 -15.73 18.26 9.41
C VAL A 162 -14.87 18.93 8.35
N TRP A 163 -13.91 19.70 8.78
CA TRP A 163 -12.91 20.29 7.91
C TRP A 163 -11.52 19.89 8.39
N ASP A 164 -10.83 19.07 7.59
CA ASP A 164 -9.45 18.72 7.80
C ASP A 164 -8.56 19.52 6.83
N MET A 165 -7.79 20.47 7.38
CA MET A 165 -6.90 21.33 6.61
C MET A 165 -5.55 20.67 6.29
N CYS A 166 -5.29 19.48 6.81
CA CYS A 166 -4.04 18.75 6.64
C CYS A 166 -4.33 17.26 6.46
N CYS A 167 -5.29 16.93 5.61
CA CYS A 167 -5.83 15.57 5.48
C CYS A 167 -4.80 14.52 5.04
N GLY A 168 -3.69 14.93 4.44
CA GLY A 168 -2.70 14.00 3.91
C GLY A 168 -3.33 13.04 2.90
N VAL A 169 -3.34 11.76 3.21
CA VAL A 169 -3.98 10.71 2.38
C VAL A 169 -5.42 10.39 2.83
N GLY A 170 -6.01 11.19 3.72
CA GLY A 170 -7.39 11.03 4.16
C GLY A 170 -7.62 9.86 5.14
N ASN A 171 -6.64 9.46 5.93
CA ASN A 171 -6.81 8.35 6.87
C ASN A 171 -7.85 8.65 7.96
N LEU A 172 -7.94 9.90 8.41
CA LEU A 172 -8.92 10.33 9.41
C LEU A 172 -10.35 10.22 8.87
N GLU A 173 -10.55 10.46 7.60
CA GLU A 173 -11.85 10.52 6.95
C GLU A 173 -12.39 9.16 6.52
N THR A 174 -11.56 8.13 6.48
CA THR A 174 -11.94 6.78 6.00
C THR A 174 -13.10 6.15 6.78
N LYS A 175 -13.28 6.52 8.06
CA LYS A 175 -14.36 6.03 8.93
C LYS A 175 -15.62 6.90 8.91
N HIS A 176 -15.60 8.03 8.21
CA HIS A 176 -16.74 8.95 8.20
C HIS A 176 -17.82 8.45 7.24
N SER A 177 -19.02 8.26 7.77
CA SER A 177 -20.16 7.69 7.01
C SER A 177 -20.87 8.69 6.09
N ASN A 178 -20.62 10.00 6.24
CA ASN A 178 -21.27 11.04 5.45
C ASN A 178 -20.26 11.94 4.74
N HIS A 179 -19.84 11.54 3.56
CA HIS A 179 -18.83 12.25 2.75
C HIS A 179 -19.27 13.67 2.30
N ARG A 180 -20.56 14.02 2.41
CA ARG A 180 -21.03 15.37 2.10
C ARG A 180 -20.67 16.40 3.17
N ASN A 181 -20.36 15.94 4.36
CA ASN A 181 -20.02 16.80 5.51
C ASN A 181 -18.52 16.84 5.78
N ILE A 182 -17.69 16.32 4.87
CA ILE A 182 -16.22 16.36 5.00
C ILE A 182 -15.65 17.26 3.92
N PHE A 183 -14.78 18.15 4.35
CA PHE A 183 -13.96 19.01 3.50
C PHE A 183 -12.48 18.75 3.84
N MET A 184 -11.71 18.44 2.83
CA MET A 184 -10.29 18.10 2.93
C MET A 184 -9.47 19.07 2.08
N SER A 185 -8.29 19.48 2.54
CA SER A 185 -7.35 20.28 1.76
C SER A 185 -5.90 19.89 2.07
#